data_e0db6b904c280915fd9d4cbf62f784dd
#
_entry.id   e0db6b904c280915fd9d4cbf62f784dd
#
_cell.length_a   1.000
_cell.length_b   1.000
_cell.length_c   1.000
_cell.angle_alpha   90.00
_cell.angle_beta   90.00
_cell.angle_gamma   90.00
#
_symmetry.space_group_name_H-M   'P 1'
#
loop_
_entity.id
_entity.type
_entity.pdbx_description
1 polymer ?
#
loop_
_entity_poly.entity_id
_entity_poly.type
_entity_poly.pdbx_seq_one_letter_code
_entity_poly.pdbx_strand_id
1 'polypeptide(L)'
;YAYINNQGYFVEISKEKLELPIITGYATKEEDIQLGERLCTEDLQKLDDILQIMKAAESNEIANIVTKINISDKQDYVLELKSEKKTVHVGDTSNLSTKMLYIKEIIEQNKKIEGEILVNTDLNNKWAIFRKKV
;
A
#
# COMPACT_ATOMS: atom_id res chain seq x y z
N TYR A 1 3.61 -16.16 -8.42
CA TYR A 1 3.77 -15.10 -7.40
C TYR A 1 5.06 -15.34 -6.64
N ALA A 2 5.82 -14.28 -6.44
CA ALA A 2 7.03 -14.31 -5.65
C ALA A 2 6.76 -13.67 -4.29
N TYR A 3 7.17 -14.33 -3.22
CA TYR A 3 6.93 -13.88 -1.85
C TYR A 3 8.23 -13.42 -1.24
N ILE A 4 8.21 -12.28 -0.57
CA ILE A 4 9.38 -11.73 0.12
C ILE A 4 9.18 -11.77 1.63
N ASN A 5 10.29 -11.90 2.36
CA ASN A 5 10.29 -11.70 3.80
C ASN A 5 10.51 -10.23 4.17
N ASN A 6 10.57 -9.93 5.47
CA ASN A 6 10.74 -8.54 5.93
C ASN A 6 12.11 -7.94 5.63
N GLN A 7 13.05 -8.74 5.16
CA GLN A 7 14.36 -8.27 4.72
C GLN A 7 14.48 -8.16 3.20
N GLY A 8 13.39 -8.46 2.48
CA GLY A 8 13.33 -8.32 1.03
C GLY A 8 13.90 -9.49 0.23
N TYR A 9 14.13 -10.65 0.87
CA TYR A 9 14.54 -11.86 0.17
C TYR A 9 13.35 -12.61 -0.38
N PHE A 10 13.51 -13.17 -1.58
CA PHE A 10 12.50 -14.05 -2.18
C PHE A 10 12.58 -15.42 -1.51
N VAL A 11 11.57 -15.76 -0.74
CA VAL A 11 11.52 -16.98 0.07
C VAL A 11 10.64 -18.07 -0.51
N GLU A 12 9.76 -17.72 -1.44
CA GLU A 12 8.90 -18.67 -2.12
C GLU A 12 8.47 -18.13 -3.48
N ILE A 13 8.38 -19.01 -4.47
CA ILE A 13 7.76 -18.72 -5.76
C ILE A 13 6.69 -19.76 -6.00
N SER A 14 5.44 -19.34 -6.18
CA SER A 14 4.30 -20.24 -6.27
C SER A 14 3.31 -19.74 -7.32
N LYS A 15 2.55 -20.66 -7.91
CA LYS A 15 1.41 -20.34 -8.77
C LYS A 15 0.20 -19.92 -7.96
N GLU A 16 0.16 -20.29 -6.68
CA GLU A 16 -0.95 -19.96 -5.80
C GLU A 16 -0.78 -18.55 -5.23
N LYS A 17 -1.86 -17.78 -5.26
CA LYS A 17 -1.89 -16.46 -4.66
C LYS A 17 -2.40 -16.56 -3.22
N LEU A 18 -1.57 -16.18 -2.26
CA LEU A 18 -1.98 -16.02 -0.87
C LEU A 18 -2.74 -14.69 -0.71
N GLU A 19 -3.53 -14.58 0.35
CA GLU A 19 -4.26 -13.35 0.68
C GLU A 19 -3.33 -12.30 1.30
N LEU A 20 -2.34 -11.88 0.52
CA LEU A 20 -1.38 -10.85 0.88
C LEU A 20 -1.44 -9.72 -0.15
N PRO A 21 -1.13 -8.48 0.27
CA PRO A 21 -1.04 -7.39 -0.69
C PRO A 21 0.03 -7.66 -1.76
N ILE A 22 -0.28 -7.30 -2.99
CA ILE A 22 0.67 -7.38 -4.09
C ILE A 22 1.41 -6.06 -4.20
N ILE A 23 2.74 -6.12 -4.23
CA ILE A 23 3.58 -4.95 -4.48
C ILE A 23 3.65 -4.71 -5.98
N THR A 24 3.32 -3.49 -6.42
CA THR A 24 3.40 -3.06 -7.80
C THR A 24 4.30 -1.84 -7.92
N GLY A 25 4.74 -1.53 -9.13
CA GLY A 25 5.60 -0.36 -9.37
C GLY A 25 7.03 -0.56 -8.86
N TYR A 26 7.45 -1.79 -8.62
CA TYR A 26 8.81 -2.10 -8.18
C TYR A 26 9.82 -1.99 -9.32
N ALA A 27 11.08 -1.70 -8.96
CA ALA A 27 12.18 -1.55 -9.91
C ALA A 27 12.95 -2.86 -10.14
N THR A 28 12.82 -3.84 -9.25
CA THR A 28 13.51 -5.14 -9.38
C THR A 28 13.14 -5.80 -10.70
N LYS A 29 14.16 -6.20 -11.46
CA LYS A 29 13.94 -6.83 -12.76
C LYS A 29 13.41 -8.24 -12.60
N GLU A 30 12.52 -8.65 -13.51
CA GLU A 30 11.91 -9.98 -13.49
C GLU A 30 12.97 -11.09 -13.45
N GLU A 31 14.04 -10.94 -14.20
CA GLU A 31 15.15 -11.91 -14.25
C GLU A 31 15.87 -12.08 -12.90
N ASP A 32 15.78 -11.09 -12.00
CA ASP A 32 16.38 -11.12 -10.66
C ASP A 32 15.41 -11.64 -9.59
N ILE A 33 14.17 -11.91 -9.95
CA ILE A 33 13.16 -12.46 -9.04
C ILE A 33 13.33 -13.98 -8.99
N GLN A 34 14.23 -14.44 -8.10
CA GLN A 34 14.57 -15.84 -7.94
C GLN A 34 14.73 -16.17 -6.46
N LEU A 35 14.45 -17.43 -6.11
CA LEU A 35 14.60 -17.92 -4.73
C LEU A 35 16.00 -17.63 -4.19
N GLY A 36 16.05 -17.07 -2.98
CA GLY A 36 17.30 -16.72 -2.31
C GLY A 36 17.88 -15.38 -2.72
N GLU A 37 17.41 -14.80 -3.81
CA GLU A 37 17.82 -13.46 -4.22
C GLU A 37 17.04 -12.40 -3.43
N ARG A 38 17.45 -11.15 -3.57
CA ARG A 38 16.90 -10.04 -2.81
C ARG A 38 16.36 -8.97 -3.76
N LEU A 39 15.37 -8.20 -3.32
CA LEU A 39 14.93 -7.00 -4.02
C LEU A 39 16.12 -6.10 -4.37
N CYS A 40 16.05 -5.36 -5.46
CA CYS A 40 17.08 -4.40 -5.80
C CYS A 40 17.19 -3.30 -4.73
N THR A 41 18.30 -2.57 -4.74
CA THR A 41 18.58 -1.53 -3.75
C THR A 41 17.47 -0.48 -3.68
N GLU A 42 16.96 -0.06 -4.82
CA GLU A 42 15.87 0.93 -4.88
C GLU A 42 14.63 0.44 -4.15
N ASP A 43 14.22 -0.81 -4.37
CA ASP A 43 13.05 -1.38 -3.71
C ASP A 43 13.31 -1.64 -2.22
N LEU A 44 14.52 -2.04 -1.85
CA LEU A 44 14.90 -2.22 -0.46
C LEU A 44 14.80 -0.92 0.35
N GLN A 45 15.09 0.21 -0.26
CA GLN A 45 14.96 1.52 0.39
C GLN A 45 13.49 1.84 0.72
N LYS A 46 12.55 1.24 0.02
CA LYS A 46 11.12 1.44 0.22
C LYS A 46 10.48 0.39 1.12
N LEU A 47 11.18 -0.71 1.38
CA LEU A 47 10.61 -1.83 2.13
C LEU A 47 10.20 -1.44 3.55
N ASP A 48 11.00 -0.65 4.24
CA ASP A 48 10.66 -0.16 5.58
C ASP A 48 9.39 0.68 5.56
N ASP A 49 9.22 1.52 4.54
CA ASP A 49 8.02 2.33 4.35
C ASP A 49 6.78 1.44 4.15
N ILE A 50 6.91 0.39 3.35
CA ILE A 50 5.82 -0.58 3.13
C ILE A 50 5.41 -1.22 4.45
N LEU A 51 6.39 -1.64 5.24
CA LEU A 51 6.13 -2.29 6.54
C LEU A 51 5.47 -1.33 7.52
N GLN A 52 5.88 -0.06 7.54
CA GLN A 52 5.25 0.96 8.38
C GLN A 52 3.80 1.22 7.96
N ILE A 53 3.54 1.33 6.67
CA ILE A 53 2.20 1.55 6.13
C ILE A 53 1.28 0.38 6.50
N MET A 54 1.75 -0.84 6.31
CA MET A 54 0.93 -2.03 6.62
C MET A 54 0.69 -2.19 8.11
N LYS A 55 1.67 -1.83 8.95
CA LYS A 55 1.50 -1.83 10.41
C LYS A 55 0.44 -0.82 10.85
N ALA A 56 0.47 0.39 10.29
CA ALA A 56 -0.54 1.41 10.58
C ALA A 56 -1.92 0.99 10.08
N ALA A 57 -2.00 0.35 8.91
CA ALA A 57 -3.24 -0.18 8.38
C ALA A 57 -3.81 -1.29 9.28
N GLU A 58 -2.96 -2.17 9.78
CA GLU A 58 -3.35 -3.22 10.72
C GLU A 58 -3.89 -2.64 12.02
N SER A 59 -3.24 -1.63 12.58
CA SER A 59 -3.67 -0.96 13.81
C SER A 59 -5.04 -0.28 13.67
N ASN A 60 -5.44 0.04 12.44
CA ASN A 60 -6.73 0.68 12.15
C ASN A 60 -7.72 -0.27 11.45
N GLU A 61 -7.44 -1.57 11.47
CA GLU A 61 -8.32 -2.62 10.98
C GLU A 61 -8.64 -2.55 9.47
N ILE A 62 -7.73 -1.96 8.68
CA ILE A 62 -7.90 -1.87 7.22
C ILE A 62 -6.85 -2.67 6.43
N ALA A 63 -5.90 -3.32 7.11
CA ALA A 63 -4.86 -4.09 6.41
C ALA A 63 -5.45 -5.23 5.57
N ASN A 64 -6.50 -5.87 6.05
CA ASN A 64 -7.11 -7.02 5.39
C ASN A 64 -7.85 -6.68 4.08
N ILE A 65 -8.13 -5.41 3.83
CA ILE A 65 -8.77 -4.98 2.58
C ILE A 65 -7.78 -4.36 1.58
N VAL A 66 -6.52 -4.22 1.96
CA VAL A 66 -5.46 -3.74 1.04
C VAL A 66 -5.08 -4.89 0.11
N THR A 67 -5.30 -4.72 -1.18
CA THR A 67 -5.00 -5.74 -2.18
C THR A 67 -3.73 -5.46 -2.97
N LYS A 68 -3.36 -4.20 -3.12
CA LYS A 68 -2.12 -3.80 -3.80
C LYS A 68 -1.50 -2.58 -3.15
N ILE A 69 -0.16 -2.51 -3.24
CA ILE A 69 0.62 -1.33 -2.85
C ILE A 69 1.51 -0.97 -4.03
N ASN A 70 1.33 0.22 -4.59
CA ASN A 70 2.20 0.74 -5.64
C ASN A 70 3.32 1.55 -5.00
N ILE A 71 4.55 1.14 -5.23
CA ILE A 71 5.75 1.73 -4.64
C ILE A 71 6.61 2.51 -5.65
N SER A 72 6.08 2.83 -6.81
CA SER A 72 6.84 3.53 -7.86
C SER A 72 7.34 4.91 -7.43
N ASP A 73 6.60 5.59 -6.55
CA ASP A 73 6.96 6.91 -6.04
C ASP A 73 6.93 6.91 -4.51
N LYS A 74 8.09 7.08 -3.88
CA LYS A 74 8.18 7.11 -2.41
C LYS A 74 7.55 8.36 -1.78
N GLN A 75 7.20 9.36 -2.58
CA GLN A 75 6.47 10.53 -2.12
C GLN A 75 4.96 10.32 -2.20
N ASP A 76 4.51 9.29 -2.88
CA ASP A 76 3.10 8.97 -3.00
C ASP A 76 2.86 7.47 -3.16
N TYR A 77 2.92 6.75 -2.05
CA TYR A 77 2.52 5.34 -2.03
C TYR A 77 1.02 5.23 -2.23
N VAL A 78 0.61 4.32 -3.09
CA VAL A 78 -0.80 4.16 -3.46
C VAL A 78 -1.28 2.76 -3.08
N LEU A 79 -2.36 2.71 -2.32
CA LEU A 79 -3.01 1.46 -1.94
C LEU A 79 -4.24 1.23 -2.81
N GLU A 80 -4.51 -0.02 -3.11
CA GLU A 80 -5.73 -0.42 -3.78
C GLU A 80 -6.59 -1.25 -2.82
N LEU A 81 -7.84 -0.82 -2.62
CA LEU A 81 -8.83 -1.47 -1.77
C LEU A 81 -9.93 -2.02 -2.68
N LYS A 82 -9.68 -3.20 -3.27
CA LYS A 82 -10.56 -3.75 -4.30
C LYS A 82 -11.99 -3.97 -3.82
N SER A 83 -12.17 -4.53 -2.62
CA SER A 83 -13.51 -4.81 -2.08
C SER A 83 -14.33 -3.56 -1.81
N GLU A 84 -13.68 -2.41 -1.58
CA GLU A 84 -14.33 -1.12 -1.39
C GLU A 84 -14.34 -0.27 -2.65
N LYS A 85 -13.74 -0.75 -3.74
CA LYS A 85 -13.62 -0.04 -5.03
C LYS A 85 -12.91 1.30 -4.90
N LYS A 86 -11.89 1.38 -4.04
CA LYS A 86 -11.18 2.62 -3.76
C LYS A 86 -9.68 2.49 -3.98
N THR A 87 -9.10 3.60 -4.42
CA THR A 87 -7.65 3.80 -4.50
C THR A 87 -7.27 4.85 -3.49
N VAL A 88 -6.22 4.61 -2.69
CA VAL A 88 -5.79 5.52 -1.63
C VAL A 88 -4.43 6.08 -1.95
N HIS A 89 -4.33 7.41 -2.04
CA HIS A 89 -3.06 8.13 -2.16
C HIS A 89 -2.57 8.47 -0.76
N VAL A 90 -1.65 7.66 -0.23
CA VAL A 90 -1.11 7.81 1.12
C VAL A 90 -0.10 8.96 1.21
N GLY A 91 0.63 9.21 0.12
CA GLY A 91 1.77 10.10 0.16
C GLY A 91 2.98 9.38 0.73
N ASP A 92 3.78 10.10 1.52
CA ASP A 92 4.92 9.51 2.21
C ASP A 92 4.51 8.85 3.55
N THR A 93 5.47 8.45 4.36
CA THR A 93 5.21 7.78 5.64
C THR A 93 4.99 8.74 6.81
N SER A 94 4.84 10.02 6.55
CA SER A 94 4.53 10.98 7.61
C SER A 94 3.06 10.85 8.06
N ASN A 95 2.83 11.04 9.35
CA ASN A 95 1.48 11.08 9.94
C ASN A 95 0.62 9.85 9.60
N LEU A 96 1.21 8.68 9.54
CA LEU A 96 0.50 7.47 9.12
C LEU A 96 -0.71 7.14 10.01
N SER A 97 -0.59 7.30 11.32
CA SER A 97 -1.71 7.02 12.23
C SER A 97 -2.91 7.91 11.92
N THR A 98 -2.67 9.20 11.72
CA THR A 98 -3.72 10.17 11.37
C THR A 98 -4.32 9.87 10.00
N LYS A 99 -3.46 9.58 9.02
CA LYS A 99 -3.90 9.21 7.68
C LYS A 99 -4.81 7.98 7.70
N MET A 100 -4.44 6.96 8.45
CA MET A 100 -5.22 5.72 8.53
C MET A 100 -6.58 5.93 9.19
N LEU A 101 -6.65 6.79 10.20
CA LEU A 101 -7.93 7.16 10.81
C LEU A 101 -8.87 7.84 9.81
N TYR A 102 -8.35 8.77 9.02
CA TYR A 102 -9.15 9.41 7.97
C TYR A 102 -9.61 8.43 6.90
N ILE A 103 -8.71 7.53 6.48
CA ILE A 103 -9.05 6.50 5.50
C ILE A 103 -10.19 5.63 6.02
N LYS A 104 -10.08 5.16 7.27
CA LYS A 104 -11.10 4.33 7.90
C LYS A 104 -12.45 5.03 7.94
N GLU A 105 -12.46 6.29 8.39
CA GLU A 105 -13.68 7.09 8.48
C GLU A 105 -14.32 7.31 7.11
N ILE A 106 -13.53 7.64 6.10
CA ILE A 106 -14.02 7.84 4.74
C ILE A 106 -14.65 6.56 4.19
N ILE A 107 -14.02 5.41 4.44
CA ILE A 107 -14.56 4.10 4.02
C ILE A 107 -15.90 3.86 4.67
N GLU A 108 -16.04 4.10 5.98
CA GLU A 108 -17.28 3.88 6.70
C GLU A 108 -18.43 4.76 6.19
N GLN A 109 -18.13 5.98 5.79
CA GLN A 109 -19.12 6.92 5.27
C GLN A 109 -19.46 6.68 3.80
N ASN A 110 -18.63 5.95 3.06
CA ASN A 110 -18.76 5.77 1.62
C ASN A 110 -18.60 4.31 1.21
N LYS A 111 -19.20 3.38 1.96
CA LYS A 111 -19.06 1.94 1.72
C LYS A 111 -19.42 1.56 0.29
N LYS A 112 -18.54 0.80 -0.36
CA LYS A 112 -18.70 0.29 -1.72
C LYS A 112 -18.85 1.35 -2.81
N ILE A 113 -18.65 2.62 -2.48
CA ILE A 113 -18.68 3.70 -3.46
C ILE A 113 -17.29 3.80 -4.11
N GLU A 114 -17.23 3.66 -5.42
CA GLU A 114 -15.99 3.74 -6.18
C GLU A 114 -15.42 5.16 -6.16
N GLY A 115 -14.11 5.26 -5.92
CA GLY A 115 -13.45 6.56 -5.90
C GLY A 115 -12.03 6.52 -5.38
N GLU A 116 -11.49 7.71 -5.15
CA GLU A 116 -10.14 7.88 -4.63
C GLU A 116 -10.18 8.57 -3.26
N ILE A 117 -9.35 8.09 -2.35
CA ILE A 117 -9.12 8.72 -1.06
C ILE A 117 -7.74 9.38 -1.12
N LEU A 118 -7.68 10.67 -0.82
CA LEU A 118 -6.43 11.42 -0.81
C LEU A 118 -6.12 11.86 0.61
N VAL A 119 -5.06 11.30 1.17
CA VAL A 119 -4.49 11.71 2.46
C VAL A 119 -3.04 12.18 2.30
N ASN A 120 -2.60 12.34 1.06
CA ASN A 120 -1.27 12.84 0.68
C ASN A 120 -1.19 14.37 0.66
N THR A 121 -2.21 15.04 1.17
CA THR A 121 -2.27 16.49 1.28
C THR A 121 -1.70 16.97 2.62
N ASP A 122 -1.51 18.28 2.78
CA ASP A 122 -1.14 18.87 4.06
C ASP A 122 -2.33 18.78 5.02
N LEU A 123 -2.30 17.82 5.92
CA LEU A 123 -3.37 17.57 6.90
C LEU A 123 -3.47 18.64 7.98
N ASN A 124 -2.53 19.60 8.05
CA ASN A 124 -2.63 20.73 8.95
C ASN A 124 -3.58 21.79 8.41
N ASN A 125 -3.66 21.94 7.10
CA ASN A 125 -4.47 22.96 6.43
C ASN A 125 -5.61 22.39 5.62
N LYS A 126 -5.55 21.12 5.26
CA LYS A 126 -6.56 20.46 4.45
C LYS A 126 -6.89 19.10 5.04
N TRP A 127 -8.15 18.76 4.93
CA TRP A 127 -8.67 17.49 5.35
C TRP A 127 -8.41 16.43 4.29
N ALA A 128 -8.49 15.18 4.66
CA ALA A 128 -8.53 14.08 3.71
C ALA A 128 -9.72 14.27 2.75
N ILE A 129 -9.50 13.90 1.49
CA ILE A 129 -10.47 14.13 0.42
C ILE A 129 -10.93 12.77 -0.12
N PHE A 130 -12.25 12.63 -0.30
CA PHE A 130 -12.79 11.52 -1.08
C PHE A 130 -13.34 12.07 -2.39
N ARG A 131 -12.83 11.56 -3.52
CA ARG A 131 -13.33 11.88 -4.85
C ARG A 131 -14.07 10.69 -5.42
N LYS A 132 -15.39 10.78 -5.43
CA LYS A 132 -16.24 9.77 -6.00
C LYS A 132 -15.99 9.69 -7.51
N LYS A 133 -15.90 8.47 -8.04
CA LYS A 133 -15.81 8.27 -9.48
C LYS A 133 -17.16 8.58 -10.13
N VAL A 134 -17.11 9.35 -11.19
CA VAL A 134 -18.31 9.76 -11.94
C VAL A 134 -18.54 8.80 -13.10
#